data_9c24ac71c220194773ffcb9988a6d583
#
_entry.id   9c24ac71c220194773ffcb9988a6d583
#
_cell.length_a   1.000
_cell.length_b   1.000
_cell.length_c   1.000
_cell.angle_alpha   90.00
_cell.angle_beta   90.00
_cell.angle_gamma   90.00
#
_symmetry.space_group_name_H-M   'P 1'
#
loop_
_entity.id
_entity.type
_entity.pdbx_description
1 polymer ?
#
loop_
_entity_poly.entity_id
_entity_poly.type
_entity_poly.pdbx_seq_one_letter_code
_entity_poly.pdbx_strand_id
1 'polypeptide(L)'
;HMQLTFNQCQEQIAACEKIIYSKDWQPEIDSDLIKDDKLDYQLCNLAVELDIDVWPRLFDFWLAHPDETPLFPYLLSYEGEGRSERVLRQIEADLPRYCVEQNDLLVPLRYLNTHPGQSDGIICAALESIFDLPRGIACGIIDDWGQEFITPAIRSSLIKARQLSNNEVVTARIDSLLAGKHFDIGKFLNKRK
;
A
#
# COMPACT_ATOMS: atom_id res chain seq x y z
N HIS A 1 -4.01 20.61 -20.66
CA HIS A 1 -4.57 19.35 -21.14
C HIS A 1 -4.74 19.47 -22.66
N MET A 2 -3.89 18.77 -23.42
CA MET A 2 -4.07 18.63 -24.85
C MET A 2 -5.15 17.56 -25.05
N GLN A 3 -6.32 17.94 -25.61
CA GLN A 3 -7.32 16.94 -25.99
C GLN A 3 -6.78 16.15 -27.19
N LEU A 4 -6.56 14.86 -26.97
CA LEU A 4 -6.20 13.93 -28.04
C LEU A 4 -7.37 13.77 -29.02
N THR A 5 -7.08 13.69 -30.31
CA THR A 5 -8.08 13.31 -31.30
C THR A 5 -8.44 11.82 -31.14
N PHE A 6 -9.62 11.41 -31.60
CA PHE A 6 -10.05 10.00 -31.57
C PHE A 6 -9.01 9.04 -32.17
N ASN A 7 -8.40 9.42 -33.28
CA ASN A 7 -7.36 8.61 -33.93
C ASN A 7 -6.10 8.50 -33.07
N GLN A 8 -5.66 9.58 -32.41
CA GLN A 8 -4.51 9.57 -31.49
C GLN A 8 -4.79 8.71 -30.26
N CYS A 9 -6.04 8.71 -29.75
CA CYS A 9 -6.43 7.80 -28.67
C CYS A 9 -6.38 6.35 -29.15
N GLN A 10 -6.86 6.02 -30.35
CA GLN A 10 -6.81 4.67 -30.92
C GLN A 10 -5.36 4.18 -31.15
N GLU A 11 -4.49 5.05 -31.63
CA GLU A 11 -3.07 4.73 -31.81
C GLU A 11 -2.37 4.50 -30.47
N GLN A 12 -2.69 5.28 -29.46
CA GLN A 12 -2.14 5.10 -28.10
C GLN A 12 -2.69 3.84 -27.43
N ILE A 13 -3.99 3.54 -27.59
CA ILE A 13 -4.56 2.27 -27.12
C ILE A 13 -3.83 1.10 -27.77
N ALA A 14 -3.67 1.09 -29.08
CA ALA A 14 -2.98 0.02 -29.79
C ALA A 14 -1.51 -0.10 -29.38
N ALA A 15 -0.83 1.00 -29.09
CA ALA A 15 0.54 0.99 -28.56
C ALA A 15 0.60 0.42 -27.14
N CYS A 16 -0.31 0.82 -26.26
CA CYS A 16 -0.44 0.29 -24.91
C CYS A 16 -0.78 -1.20 -24.93
N GLU A 17 -1.77 -1.63 -25.73
CA GLU A 17 -2.11 -3.03 -25.90
C GLU A 17 -0.92 -3.85 -26.40
N LYS A 18 -0.19 -3.34 -27.38
CA LYS A 18 1.00 -4.03 -27.92
C LYS A 18 2.09 -4.19 -26.87
N ILE A 19 2.30 -3.22 -26.01
CA ILE A 19 3.30 -3.28 -24.94
C ILE A 19 2.78 -4.16 -23.79
N ILE A 20 1.57 -3.93 -23.31
CA ILE A 20 1.00 -4.61 -22.14
C ILE A 20 0.67 -6.07 -22.45
N TYR A 21 0.27 -6.40 -23.68
CA TYR A 21 -0.05 -7.77 -24.10
C TYR A 21 1.06 -8.46 -24.91
N SER A 22 2.22 -7.83 -25.11
CA SER A 22 3.36 -8.52 -25.71
C SER A 22 3.80 -9.65 -24.79
N LYS A 23 4.13 -10.83 -25.36
CA LYS A 23 4.68 -11.94 -24.57
C LYS A 23 6.06 -11.59 -23.97
N ASP A 24 6.69 -10.59 -24.55
CA ASP A 24 8.01 -10.09 -24.18
C ASP A 24 7.92 -8.81 -23.32
N TRP A 25 6.70 -8.38 -22.92
CA TRP A 25 6.59 -7.37 -21.90
C TRP A 25 7.02 -7.99 -20.57
N GLN A 26 8.27 -7.95 -20.41
CA GLN A 26 8.91 -7.91 -19.13
C GLN A 26 9.05 -6.43 -18.84
N PRO A 27 8.64 -5.95 -17.66
CA PRO A 27 9.14 -4.71 -17.09
C PRO A 27 10.60 -4.90 -16.57
N GLU A 28 11.34 -5.88 -17.15
CA GLU A 28 12.76 -5.65 -17.37
C GLU A 28 12.79 -4.41 -18.29
N ILE A 29 12.43 -3.47 -17.69
CA ILE A 29 13.46 -2.87 -17.12
C ILE A 29 14.66 -3.09 -18.04
N ASP A 30 14.41 -2.77 -19.28
CA ASP A 30 15.54 -2.29 -20.04
C ASP A 30 16.09 -1.17 -19.15
N SER A 31 17.21 -1.42 -18.45
CA SER A 31 17.77 -0.57 -17.41
C SER A 31 18.02 0.86 -17.87
N ASP A 32 17.95 1.12 -19.18
CA ASP A 32 18.02 2.42 -19.81
C ASP A 32 16.63 3.10 -19.95
N LEU A 33 15.54 2.34 -20.02
CA LEU A 33 14.15 2.86 -20.01
C LEU A 33 13.65 3.11 -18.60
N ILE A 34 14.19 2.45 -17.58
CA ILE A 34 13.86 2.68 -16.15
C ILE A 34 14.66 3.81 -15.53
N LYS A 35 15.75 4.23 -16.14
CA LYS A 35 16.31 5.55 -15.77
C LYS A 35 15.30 6.68 -15.95
N ASP A 36 14.22 6.42 -16.68
CA ASP A 36 12.99 7.20 -16.66
C ASP A 36 11.90 6.37 -15.98
N ASP A 37 11.84 6.38 -14.64
CA ASP A 37 10.71 5.89 -13.78
C ASP A 37 9.30 6.32 -14.25
N LYS A 38 9.23 7.04 -15.35
CA LYS A 38 8.05 7.71 -15.87
C LYS A 38 7.31 6.91 -16.92
N LEU A 39 7.95 5.98 -17.64
CA LEU A 39 7.29 5.38 -18.82
C LEU A 39 6.28 4.31 -18.41
N ASP A 40 6.62 3.44 -17.46
CA ASP A 40 5.71 2.40 -16.98
C ASP A 40 4.56 3.02 -16.16
N TYR A 41 4.87 4.06 -15.35
CA TYR A 41 3.85 4.88 -14.70
C TYR A 41 2.95 5.60 -15.71
N GLN A 42 3.50 6.12 -16.79
CA GLN A 42 2.71 6.77 -17.85
C GLN A 42 1.83 5.77 -18.59
N LEU A 43 2.30 4.56 -18.87
CA LEU A 43 1.50 3.52 -19.51
C LEU A 43 0.36 3.03 -18.61
N CYS A 44 0.64 2.79 -17.33
CA CYS A 44 -0.41 2.41 -16.38
C CYS A 44 -1.44 3.54 -16.18
N ASN A 45 -1.00 4.79 -16.06
CA ASN A 45 -1.89 5.94 -15.98
C ASN A 45 -2.71 6.09 -17.26
N LEU A 46 -2.10 5.92 -18.43
CA LEU A 46 -2.79 5.97 -19.71
C LEU A 46 -3.81 4.85 -19.86
N ALA A 47 -3.48 3.64 -19.39
CA ALA A 47 -4.43 2.53 -19.37
C ALA A 47 -5.66 2.84 -18.49
N VAL A 48 -5.44 3.45 -17.32
CA VAL A 48 -6.53 3.92 -16.44
C VAL A 48 -7.35 5.02 -17.14
N GLU A 49 -6.70 6.01 -17.77
CA GLU A 49 -7.38 7.08 -18.51
C GLU A 49 -8.20 6.57 -19.70
N LEU A 50 -7.78 5.48 -20.32
CA LEU A 50 -8.42 4.84 -21.46
C LEU A 50 -9.41 3.73 -21.08
N ASP A 51 -9.63 3.49 -19.78
CA ASP A 51 -10.47 2.41 -19.24
C ASP A 51 -10.06 1.00 -19.73
N ILE A 52 -8.76 0.78 -19.88
CA ILE A 52 -8.20 -0.51 -20.25
C ILE A 52 -7.90 -1.29 -18.97
N ASP A 53 -8.54 -2.45 -18.80
CA ASP A 53 -8.29 -3.32 -17.66
C ASP A 53 -6.96 -4.07 -17.79
N VAL A 54 -5.91 -3.45 -17.30
CA VAL A 54 -4.55 -4.03 -17.25
C VAL A 54 -4.27 -4.81 -15.97
N TRP A 55 -5.18 -4.77 -14.99
CA TRP A 55 -4.97 -5.35 -13.67
C TRP A 55 -4.58 -6.83 -13.69
N PRO A 56 -5.24 -7.73 -14.48
CA PRO A 56 -4.84 -9.14 -14.48
C PRO A 56 -3.39 -9.35 -14.87
N ARG A 57 -2.90 -8.57 -15.84
CA ARG A 57 -1.52 -8.64 -16.31
C ARG A 57 -0.52 -8.12 -15.28
N LEU A 58 -0.83 -6.98 -14.66
CA LEU A 58 0.00 -6.41 -13.60
C LEU A 58 0.06 -7.35 -12.39
N PHE A 59 -1.06 -7.98 -12.05
CA PHE A 59 -1.12 -8.92 -10.94
C PHE A 59 -0.31 -10.20 -11.22
N ASP A 60 -0.48 -10.81 -12.41
CA ASP A 60 0.29 -12.00 -12.82
C ASP A 60 1.79 -11.69 -12.87
N PHE A 61 2.15 -10.50 -13.38
CA PHE A 61 3.52 -10.04 -13.40
C PHE A 61 4.08 -9.91 -11.98
N TRP A 62 3.37 -9.22 -11.09
CA TRP A 62 3.79 -9.06 -9.71
C TRP A 62 3.93 -10.42 -8.99
N LEU A 63 3.05 -11.40 -9.26
CA LEU A 63 3.20 -12.75 -8.71
C LEU A 63 4.51 -13.42 -9.15
N ALA A 64 4.96 -13.16 -10.39
CA ALA A 64 6.23 -13.66 -10.90
C ALA A 64 7.44 -12.86 -10.38
N HIS A 65 7.24 -11.59 -10.03
CA HIS A 65 8.26 -10.65 -9.58
C HIS A 65 7.81 -9.94 -8.29
N PRO A 66 7.72 -10.65 -7.16
CA PRO A 66 7.08 -10.12 -5.94
C PRO A 66 7.84 -8.96 -5.27
N ASP A 67 9.07 -8.69 -5.67
CA ASP A 67 9.86 -7.55 -5.18
C ASP A 67 9.50 -6.22 -5.87
N GLU A 68 8.65 -6.27 -6.92
CA GLU A 68 8.17 -5.07 -7.63
C GLU A 68 7.08 -4.33 -6.85
N THR A 69 7.42 -3.83 -5.66
CA THR A 69 6.51 -3.06 -4.80
C THR A 69 6.00 -1.75 -5.43
N PRO A 70 6.69 -1.11 -6.41
CA PRO A 70 6.15 0.03 -7.15
C PRO A 70 4.81 -0.24 -7.85
N LEU A 71 4.43 -1.51 -8.06
CA LEU A 71 3.12 -1.88 -8.64
C LEU A 71 1.96 -1.76 -7.65
N PHE A 72 2.19 -1.73 -6.34
CA PHE A 72 1.12 -1.67 -5.34
C PHE A 72 0.12 -0.53 -5.54
N PRO A 73 0.52 0.72 -5.86
CA PRO A 73 -0.43 1.79 -6.10
C PRO A 73 -1.45 1.44 -7.20
N TYR A 74 -1.00 0.78 -8.26
CA TYR A 74 -1.86 0.38 -9.38
C TYR A 74 -2.74 -0.81 -9.01
N LEU A 75 -2.16 -1.85 -8.42
CA LEU A 75 -2.88 -3.07 -8.04
C LEU A 75 -3.98 -2.80 -7.00
N LEU A 76 -3.76 -1.84 -6.09
CA LEU A 76 -4.71 -1.47 -5.04
C LEU A 76 -5.70 -0.36 -5.47
N SER A 77 -5.45 0.35 -6.58
CA SER A 77 -6.35 1.41 -7.07
C SER A 77 -7.52 0.89 -7.91
N TYR A 78 -7.43 -0.32 -8.44
CA TYR A 78 -8.52 -0.92 -9.22
C TYR A 78 -9.60 -1.45 -8.28
N GLU A 79 -10.70 -0.71 -8.19
CA GLU A 79 -11.87 -1.11 -7.41
C GLU A 79 -12.65 -2.24 -8.13
N GLY A 80 -13.20 -3.16 -7.36
CA GLY A 80 -14.13 -4.19 -7.84
C GLY A 80 -13.59 -5.62 -7.78
N GLU A 81 -14.52 -6.57 -7.84
CA GLU A 81 -14.31 -8.03 -7.95
C GLU A 81 -13.30 -8.66 -6.94
N GLY A 82 -13.11 -8.05 -5.76
CA GLY A 82 -12.18 -8.58 -4.76
C GLY A 82 -10.70 -8.47 -5.15
N ARG A 83 -10.35 -7.55 -6.04
CA ARG A 83 -8.98 -7.38 -6.55
C ARG A 83 -8.02 -6.94 -5.44
N SER A 84 -8.40 -5.93 -4.69
CA SER A 84 -7.60 -5.42 -3.59
C SER A 84 -7.41 -6.46 -2.50
N GLU A 85 -8.44 -7.24 -2.18
CA GLU A 85 -8.36 -8.34 -1.23
C GLU A 85 -7.43 -9.46 -1.71
N ARG A 86 -7.33 -9.69 -3.02
CA ARG A 86 -6.36 -10.65 -3.57
C ARG A 86 -4.93 -10.16 -3.39
N VAL A 87 -4.69 -8.87 -3.61
CA VAL A 87 -3.37 -8.25 -3.40
C VAL A 87 -3.01 -8.31 -1.92
N LEU A 88 -3.90 -7.88 -1.02
CA LEU A 88 -3.65 -7.89 0.42
C LEU A 88 -3.36 -9.31 0.94
N ARG A 89 -4.14 -10.32 0.50
CA ARG A 89 -3.89 -11.72 0.87
C ARG A 89 -2.55 -12.23 0.37
N GLN A 90 -2.11 -11.82 -0.81
CA GLN A 90 -0.80 -12.21 -1.32
C GLN A 90 0.34 -11.56 -0.54
N ILE A 91 0.19 -10.29 -0.14
CA ILE A 91 1.14 -9.61 0.75
C ILE A 91 1.18 -10.32 2.10
N GLU A 92 0.03 -10.65 2.69
CA GLU A 92 -0.05 -11.38 3.96
C GLU A 92 0.59 -12.78 3.90
N ALA A 93 0.52 -13.45 2.76
CA ALA A 93 1.12 -14.78 2.58
C ALA A 93 2.65 -14.73 2.61
N ASP A 94 3.29 -13.60 2.34
CA ASP A 94 4.75 -13.44 2.33
C ASP A 94 5.20 -12.14 3.04
N LEU A 95 4.58 -11.84 4.19
CA LEU A 95 4.90 -10.66 4.99
C LEU A 95 6.39 -10.45 5.28
N PRO A 96 7.21 -11.52 5.55
CA PRO A 96 8.64 -11.32 5.77
C PRO A 96 9.36 -10.62 4.61
N ARG A 97 8.92 -10.85 3.37
CA ARG A 97 9.47 -10.19 2.18
C ARG A 97 9.21 -8.68 2.19
N TYR A 98 8.02 -8.28 2.63
CA TYR A 98 7.55 -6.89 2.60
C TYR A 98 7.78 -6.13 3.91
N CYS A 99 8.63 -6.65 4.79
CA CYS A 99 9.00 -6.02 6.05
C CYS A 99 10.51 -5.78 6.17
N VAL A 100 11.24 -5.84 5.06
CA VAL A 100 12.70 -5.70 5.02
C VAL A 100 13.12 -4.24 5.11
N GLU A 101 12.39 -3.35 4.42
CA GLU A 101 12.66 -1.92 4.39
C GLU A 101 11.54 -1.11 5.03
N GLN A 102 11.90 0.10 5.47
CA GLN A 102 10.98 1.01 6.15
C GLN A 102 9.74 1.35 5.30
N ASN A 103 9.87 1.35 3.99
CA ASN A 103 8.85 1.84 3.06
C ASN A 103 7.99 0.74 2.44
N ASP A 104 8.34 -0.53 2.62
CA ASP A 104 7.70 -1.65 1.92
C ASP A 104 6.18 -1.74 2.14
N LEU A 105 5.72 -1.47 3.36
CA LEU A 105 4.30 -1.52 3.72
C LEU A 105 3.55 -0.18 3.56
N LEU A 106 4.20 0.91 3.13
CA LEU A 106 3.55 2.24 3.13
C LEU A 106 2.35 2.31 2.21
N VAL A 107 2.43 1.69 1.02
CA VAL A 107 1.31 1.70 0.06
C VAL A 107 0.14 0.85 0.54
N PRO A 108 0.33 -0.42 0.96
CA PRO A 108 -0.72 -1.20 1.59
C PRO A 108 -1.36 -0.50 2.82
N LEU A 109 -0.56 0.13 3.67
CA LEU A 109 -1.07 0.86 4.83
C LEU A 109 -1.91 2.08 4.42
N ARG A 110 -1.51 2.84 3.39
CA ARG A 110 -2.32 3.94 2.87
C ARG A 110 -3.67 3.46 2.34
N TYR A 111 -3.68 2.34 1.65
CA TYR A 111 -4.92 1.72 1.18
C TYR A 111 -5.81 1.34 2.36
N LEU A 112 -5.26 0.66 3.36
CA LEU A 112 -5.98 0.21 4.55
C LEU A 112 -6.54 1.38 5.38
N ASN A 113 -5.94 2.57 5.33
CA ASN A 113 -6.45 3.74 6.05
C ASN A 113 -7.92 4.08 5.69
N THR A 114 -8.31 3.82 4.43
CA THR A 114 -9.68 4.04 3.94
C THR A 114 -10.52 2.76 3.86
N HIS A 115 -9.96 1.61 4.24
CA HIS A 115 -10.60 0.29 4.15
C HIS A 115 -10.48 -0.48 5.46
N PRO A 116 -11.25 -0.08 6.51
CA PRO A 116 -11.15 -0.66 7.83
C PRO A 116 -11.38 -2.17 7.86
N GLY A 117 -10.53 -2.89 8.60
CA GLY A 117 -10.70 -4.32 8.86
C GLY A 117 -10.39 -5.27 7.71
N GLN A 118 -9.83 -4.78 6.59
CA GLN A 118 -9.54 -5.65 5.43
C GLN A 118 -8.29 -6.53 5.59
N SER A 119 -7.35 -6.18 6.47
CA SER A 119 -6.12 -6.94 6.66
C SER A 119 -5.49 -6.71 8.02
N ASP A 120 -5.86 -7.55 8.98
CA ASP A 120 -5.22 -7.56 10.30
C ASP A 120 -3.74 -7.93 10.21
N GLY A 121 -3.37 -8.82 9.28
CA GLY A 121 -2.01 -9.32 9.12
C GLY A 121 -1.02 -8.21 8.78
N ILE A 122 -1.35 -7.36 7.82
CA ILE A 122 -0.50 -6.22 7.42
C ILE A 122 -0.41 -5.19 8.55
N ILE A 123 -1.51 -4.90 9.23
CA ILE A 123 -1.52 -4.00 10.39
C ILE A 123 -0.64 -4.54 11.52
N CYS A 124 -0.76 -5.83 11.85
CA CYS A 124 0.07 -6.48 12.86
C CYS A 124 1.55 -6.46 12.49
N ALA A 125 1.90 -6.77 11.24
CA ALA A 125 3.27 -6.74 10.76
C ALA A 125 3.87 -5.31 10.84
N ALA A 126 3.10 -4.29 10.48
CA ALA A 126 3.54 -2.90 10.59
C ALA A 126 3.72 -2.47 12.05
N LEU A 127 2.85 -2.88 12.97
CA LEU A 127 2.99 -2.65 14.42
C LEU A 127 4.24 -3.31 14.99
N GLU A 128 4.56 -4.54 14.56
CA GLU A 128 5.72 -5.33 15.01
C GLU A 128 7.01 -5.01 14.23
N SER A 129 6.97 -4.09 13.26
CA SER A 129 8.12 -3.67 12.48
C SER A 129 9.26 -3.15 13.38
N ILE A 130 10.50 -3.40 12.95
CA ILE A 130 11.69 -2.80 13.58
C ILE A 130 11.78 -1.28 13.33
N PHE A 131 11.06 -0.78 12.32
CA PHE A 131 11.04 0.63 11.96
C PHE A 131 9.89 1.39 12.62
N ASP A 132 10.16 2.60 13.10
CA ASP A 132 9.16 3.45 13.78
C ASP A 132 8.09 3.99 12.81
N LEU A 133 8.43 4.19 11.52
CA LEU A 133 7.52 4.80 10.55
C LEU A 133 6.29 3.92 10.27
N PRO A 134 6.41 2.65 9.81
CA PRO A 134 5.24 1.80 9.60
C PRO A 134 4.45 1.57 10.90
N ARG A 135 5.13 1.45 12.05
CA ARG A 135 4.50 1.32 13.36
C ARG A 135 3.63 2.54 13.69
N GLY A 136 4.17 3.74 13.49
CA GLY A 136 3.46 4.99 13.74
C GLY A 136 2.23 5.17 12.83
N ILE A 137 2.37 4.79 11.55
CA ILE A 137 1.29 4.83 10.57
C ILE A 137 0.19 3.83 10.96
N ALA A 138 0.53 2.57 11.27
CA ALA A 138 -0.43 1.57 11.69
C ALA A 138 -1.23 2.00 12.94
N CYS A 139 -0.55 2.58 13.94
CA CYS A 139 -1.22 3.16 15.11
C CYS A 139 -2.19 4.29 14.72
N GLY A 140 -1.83 5.14 13.73
CA GLY A 140 -2.71 6.17 13.21
C GLY A 140 -3.95 5.60 12.55
N ILE A 141 -3.76 4.62 11.68
CA ILE A 141 -4.83 3.92 10.97
C ILE A 141 -5.84 3.29 11.94
N ILE A 142 -5.35 2.57 12.96
CA ILE A 142 -6.22 1.94 13.98
C ILE A 142 -7.01 3.00 14.77
N ASP A 143 -6.37 4.14 15.07
CA ASP A 143 -7.01 5.25 15.77
C ASP A 143 -8.14 5.88 14.93
N ASP A 144 -7.94 5.99 13.62
CA ASP A 144 -8.93 6.50 12.66
C ASP A 144 -10.06 5.48 12.40
N TRP A 145 -9.75 4.19 12.39
CA TRP A 145 -10.76 3.13 12.24
C TRP A 145 -11.72 3.03 13.42
N GLY A 146 -11.22 3.23 14.64
CA GLY A 146 -12.00 3.11 15.88
C GLY A 146 -11.81 1.79 16.62
N GLN A 147 -12.34 1.75 17.85
CA GLN A 147 -12.09 0.65 18.80
C GLN A 147 -12.70 -0.69 18.37
N GLU A 148 -13.76 -0.67 17.58
CA GLU A 148 -14.45 -1.85 17.06
C GLU A 148 -13.57 -2.68 16.10
N PHE A 149 -12.56 -2.08 15.52
CA PHE A 149 -11.60 -2.75 14.62
C PHE A 149 -10.37 -3.30 15.37
N ILE A 150 -10.25 -3.08 16.67
CA ILE A 150 -9.14 -3.65 17.46
C ILE A 150 -9.43 -5.11 17.78
N THR A 151 -9.09 -5.98 16.86
CA THR A 151 -9.18 -7.44 17.05
C THR A 151 -8.21 -7.94 18.14
N PRO A 152 -8.38 -9.17 18.64
CA PRO A 152 -7.41 -9.76 19.57
C PRO A 152 -5.98 -9.81 19.02
N ALA A 153 -5.83 -10.02 17.70
CA ALA A 153 -4.54 -10.02 17.03
C ALA A 153 -3.90 -8.62 17.06
N ILE A 154 -4.63 -7.61 16.62
CA ILE A 154 -4.16 -6.20 16.63
C ILE A 154 -3.84 -5.77 18.07
N ARG A 155 -4.68 -6.13 19.06
CA ARG A 155 -4.40 -5.82 20.47
C ARG A 155 -3.09 -6.45 20.96
N SER A 156 -2.82 -7.71 20.60
CA SER A 156 -1.57 -8.39 20.92
C SER A 156 -0.36 -7.67 20.31
N SER A 157 -0.47 -7.29 19.03
CA SER A 157 0.60 -6.57 18.33
C SER A 157 0.80 -5.14 18.86
N LEU A 158 -0.25 -4.45 19.32
CA LEU A 158 -0.13 -3.17 20.04
C LEU A 158 0.70 -3.31 21.33
N ILE A 159 0.48 -4.38 22.10
CA ILE A 159 1.24 -4.65 23.33
C ILE A 159 2.74 -4.87 23.01
N LYS A 160 3.04 -5.64 21.96
CA LYS A 160 4.43 -5.82 21.49
C LYS A 160 5.04 -4.51 20.98
N ALA A 161 4.30 -3.78 20.15
CA ALA A 161 4.71 -2.49 19.60
C ALA A 161 5.06 -1.48 20.70
N ARG A 162 4.30 -1.51 21.82
CA ARG A 162 4.56 -0.69 23.00
C ARG A 162 5.93 -0.94 23.62
N GLN A 163 6.39 -2.21 23.60
CA GLN A 163 7.71 -2.61 24.12
C GLN A 163 8.85 -2.27 23.15
N LEU A 164 8.56 -2.29 21.86
CA LEU A 164 9.55 -2.03 20.79
C LEU A 164 9.78 -0.55 20.54
N SER A 165 8.79 0.30 20.82
CA SER A 165 8.84 1.72 20.46
C SER A 165 9.61 2.54 21.49
N ASN A 166 10.58 3.31 21.01
CA ASN A 166 11.25 4.38 21.75
C ASN A 166 10.66 5.77 21.42
N ASN A 167 9.70 5.84 20.50
CA ASN A 167 9.05 7.07 20.11
C ASN A 167 7.89 7.37 21.06
N GLU A 168 8.00 8.46 21.84
CA GLU A 168 7.02 8.83 22.86
C GLU A 168 5.63 9.12 22.29
N VAL A 169 5.52 9.68 21.07
CA VAL A 169 4.23 9.94 20.43
C VAL A 169 3.55 8.63 20.06
N VAL A 170 4.31 7.69 19.46
CA VAL A 170 3.82 6.35 19.11
C VAL A 170 3.40 5.61 20.37
N THR A 171 4.23 5.64 21.41
CA THR A 171 3.94 5.00 22.70
C THR A 171 2.67 5.55 23.35
N ALA A 172 2.50 6.88 23.39
CA ALA A 172 1.31 7.52 23.96
C ALA A 172 0.04 7.19 23.15
N ARG A 173 0.15 7.09 21.82
CA ARG A 173 -0.97 6.66 20.97
C ARG A 173 -1.35 5.21 21.26
N ILE A 174 -0.38 4.30 21.35
CA ILE A 174 -0.63 2.90 21.71
C ILE A 174 -1.32 2.80 23.07
N ASP A 175 -0.83 3.53 24.07
CA ASP A 175 -1.44 3.54 25.43
C ASP A 175 -2.91 4.03 25.37
N SER A 176 -3.21 5.02 24.52
CA SER A 176 -4.58 5.50 24.32
C SER A 176 -5.46 4.43 23.66
N LEU A 177 -4.97 3.79 22.60
CA LEU A 177 -5.69 2.72 21.89
C LEU A 177 -5.99 1.53 22.81
N LEU A 178 -5.01 1.10 23.61
CA LEU A 178 -5.18 0.01 24.58
C LEU A 178 -6.16 0.36 25.70
N ALA A 179 -6.27 1.65 26.05
CA ALA A 179 -7.23 2.17 27.00
C ALA A 179 -8.63 2.45 26.42
N GLY A 180 -8.86 2.14 25.15
CA GLY A 180 -10.13 2.39 24.48
C GLY A 180 -10.41 3.86 24.21
N LYS A 181 -9.36 4.67 23.94
CA LYS A 181 -9.45 6.12 23.75
C LYS A 181 -8.82 6.53 22.43
N HIS A 182 -9.39 7.55 21.79
CA HIS A 182 -8.75 8.24 20.68
C HIS A 182 -7.54 9.06 21.17
N PHE A 183 -6.47 9.10 20.39
CA PHE A 183 -5.25 9.86 20.71
C PHE A 183 -5.31 11.28 20.18
N ASP A 184 -5.31 12.25 21.11
CA ASP A 184 -5.26 13.68 20.78
C ASP A 184 -3.80 14.20 20.84
N ILE A 185 -3.17 14.31 19.68
CA ILE A 185 -1.79 14.79 19.56
C ILE A 185 -1.65 16.25 20.07
N GLY A 186 -2.68 17.09 19.89
CA GLY A 186 -2.67 18.47 20.34
C GLY A 186 -2.60 18.56 21.87
N LYS A 187 -3.41 17.77 22.57
CA LYS A 187 -3.36 17.68 24.04
C LYS A 187 -2.05 17.08 24.53
N PHE A 188 -1.50 16.10 23.82
CA PHE A 188 -0.21 15.50 24.17
C PHE A 188 0.93 16.53 24.11
N LEU A 189 1.04 17.30 23.02
CA LEU A 189 2.07 18.31 22.85
C LEU A 189 1.92 19.49 23.81
N ASN A 190 0.69 19.90 24.15
CA ASN A 190 0.45 21.01 25.07
C ASN A 190 0.79 20.69 26.53
N LYS A 191 0.79 19.41 26.94
CA LYS A 191 1.22 19.01 28.30
C LYS A 191 2.75 19.11 28.52
N ARG A 192 3.52 19.34 27.48
CA ARG A 192 5.00 19.40 27.49
C ARG A 192 5.55 20.82 27.45
N LYS A 193 4.68 21.81 27.29
CA LYS A 193 5.01 23.25 27.45
C LYS A 193 4.77 23.67 28.88
#